data_2a59b77240d7efe0a341aa829c19b4a4
#
_entry.id   2a59b77240d7efe0a341aa829c19b4a4
#
_cell.length_a   1.000
_cell.length_b   1.000
_cell.length_c   1.000
_cell.angle_alpha   90.00
_cell.angle_beta   90.00
_cell.angle_gamma   90.00
#
_symmetry.space_group_name_H-M   'P 1'
#
loop_
_entity.id
_entity.type
_entity.pdbx_description
1 polymer ?
#
loop_
_entity_poly.entity_id
_entity_poly.type
_entity_poly.pdbx_seq_one_letter_code
_entity_poly.pdbx_strand_id
1 'polypeptide(L)'
;MSKGYELQVSELNLVSIPIFCMMLFMISQISWADEVEYVRIPSGHLQSNLNDPSGQSMGVLMAAFEMRSRPVTQQEFDSFLWAQPQWNKKQISPLMATSDYLADHDGAAEEVMTHVSWFAARAYCHYEHARLPTWFEWEYVAAADTWQKDARTDAGRNQGILTALQERLHRKGYVGQHLPNSYGIYDMNSLIWEWVEDFAAMFPQPDARDSSSAASLALCGGSALAFHDRGQFALMMRVAALSSLRPDQSSSFVGFRCVRSLEGSR
;
A
#
# COMPACT_ATOMS: atom_id res chain seq x y z
N MET A 1 6.28 86.70 -34.71
CA MET A 1 5.61 85.67 -35.51
C MET A 1 5.98 84.33 -34.96
N SER A 2 5.15 83.78 -34.07
CA SER A 2 5.38 82.41 -33.50
C SER A 2 3.99 81.75 -33.52
N LYS A 3 3.88 80.72 -34.32
CA LYS A 3 2.69 79.88 -34.40
C LYS A 3 2.75 78.76 -33.38
N GLY A 4 1.80 78.84 -32.43
CA GLY A 4 1.56 77.72 -31.49
C GLY A 4 0.90 76.55 -32.22
N TYR A 5 1.29 75.39 -31.88
CA TYR A 5 0.60 74.12 -32.23
C TYR A 5 -0.02 73.56 -30.95
N GLU A 6 -1.34 73.57 -30.85
CA GLU A 6 -2.08 72.85 -29.85
C GLU A 6 -2.11 71.37 -30.20
N LEU A 7 -1.67 70.53 -29.28
CA LEU A 7 -1.82 69.08 -29.34
C LEU A 7 -3.16 68.74 -28.72
N GLN A 8 -4.11 68.27 -29.53
CA GLN A 8 -5.33 67.63 -29.08
C GLN A 8 -5.03 66.24 -28.50
N VAL A 9 -5.26 66.05 -27.21
CA VAL A 9 -5.23 64.75 -26.54
C VAL A 9 -6.59 64.11 -26.80
N SER A 10 -6.62 63.06 -27.63
CA SER A 10 -7.81 62.24 -27.84
C SER A 10 -8.03 61.34 -26.61
N GLU A 11 -9.20 61.44 -26.04
CA GLU A 11 -9.66 60.58 -24.94
C GLU A 11 -9.70 59.12 -25.37
N LEU A 12 -8.94 58.28 -24.67
CA LEU A 12 -9.02 56.83 -24.76
C LEU A 12 -10.28 56.36 -24.04
N ASN A 13 -11.26 55.93 -24.81
CA ASN A 13 -12.43 55.22 -24.28
C ASN A 13 -11.99 53.94 -23.56
N LEU A 14 -12.11 53.92 -22.24
CA LEU A 14 -12.05 52.73 -21.40
C LEU A 14 -13.24 51.81 -21.75
N VAL A 15 -12.97 50.79 -22.53
CA VAL A 15 -13.92 49.70 -22.79
C VAL A 15 -14.18 48.98 -21.46
N SER A 16 -15.36 49.19 -20.93
CA SER A 16 -15.88 48.49 -19.76
C SER A 16 -16.03 47.00 -20.09
N ILE A 17 -15.05 46.17 -19.66
CA ILE A 17 -15.15 44.72 -19.74
C ILE A 17 -16.21 44.30 -18.70
N PRO A 18 -17.31 43.68 -19.10
CA PRO A 18 -18.35 43.27 -18.15
C PRO A 18 -17.83 42.27 -17.14
N ILE A 19 -18.05 42.57 -15.86
CA ILE A 19 -17.71 41.78 -14.68
C ILE A 19 -18.18 40.32 -14.79
N PHE A 20 -19.10 40.02 -15.69
CA PHE A 20 -19.60 38.68 -15.97
C PHE A 20 -18.57 37.73 -16.63
N CYS A 21 -17.55 38.28 -17.31
CA CYS A 21 -16.49 37.44 -17.92
C CYS A 21 -15.40 37.03 -16.90
N MET A 22 -15.30 37.75 -15.76
CA MET A 22 -14.34 37.42 -14.71
C MET A 22 -14.81 36.30 -13.77
N MET A 23 -16.14 36.04 -13.68
CA MET A 23 -16.70 34.94 -12.89
C MET A 23 -16.58 33.57 -13.56
N LEU A 24 -16.44 33.52 -14.89
CA LEU A 24 -16.27 32.24 -15.62
C LEU A 24 -14.84 31.69 -15.61
N PHE A 25 -13.85 32.49 -15.19
CA PHE A 25 -12.44 32.02 -15.09
C PHE A 25 -12.07 31.47 -13.72
N MET A 26 -12.97 31.55 -12.72
CA MET A 26 -12.73 31.03 -11.36
C MET A 26 -13.18 29.57 -11.13
N ILE A 27 -13.71 28.89 -12.15
CA ILE A 27 -14.29 27.54 -11.99
C ILE A 27 -13.35 26.41 -12.47
N SER A 28 -12.12 26.72 -12.86
CA SER A 28 -11.19 25.68 -13.36
C SER A 28 -9.92 25.52 -12.53
N GLN A 29 -9.99 25.77 -11.24
CA GLN A 29 -9.06 25.19 -10.27
C GLN A 29 -9.74 23.95 -9.65
N ILE A 30 -10.14 23.00 -10.50
CA ILE A 30 -10.30 21.63 -10.03
C ILE A 30 -8.88 21.21 -9.65
N SER A 31 -8.57 21.32 -8.37
CA SER A 31 -7.45 20.62 -7.78
C SER A 31 -7.59 19.17 -8.22
N TRP A 32 -6.70 18.71 -9.07
CA TRP A 32 -6.47 17.30 -9.26
C TRP A 32 -5.91 16.84 -7.90
N ALA A 33 -6.81 16.58 -6.93
CA ALA A 33 -6.49 15.66 -5.86
C ALA A 33 -6.02 14.41 -6.60
N ASP A 34 -4.80 13.98 -6.37
CA ASP A 34 -4.18 12.84 -7.03
C ASP A 34 -5.13 11.66 -6.80
N GLU A 35 -5.96 11.37 -7.81
CA GLU A 35 -6.99 10.34 -7.70
C GLU A 35 -6.23 9.04 -7.48
N VAL A 36 -6.51 8.39 -6.37
CA VAL A 36 -5.85 7.15 -5.97
C VAL A 36 -5.97 6.14 -7.11
N GLU A 37 -4.85 5.85 -7.74
CA GLU A 37 -4.81 4.97 -8.89
C GLU A 37 -4.95 3.50 -8.45
N TYR A 38 -6.04 2.86 -8.90
CA TYR A 38 -6.24 1.43 -8.81
C TYR A 38 -5.97 0.80 -10.17
N VAL A 39 -5.00 -0.09 -10.22
CA VAL A 39 -4.57 -0.78 -11.45
C VAL A 39 -5.22 -2.16 -11.52
N ARG A 40 -5.79 -2.48 -12.68
CA ARG A 40 -6.41 -3.78 -12.92
C ARG A 40 -5.35 -4.88 -13.04
N ILE A 41 -5.45 -5.87 -12.17
CA ILE A 41 -4.64 -7.10 -12.18
C ILE A 41 -5.45 -8.18 -12.87
N PRO A 42 -4.95 -8.76 -13.97
CA PRO A 42 -5.67 -9.79 -14.71
C PRO A 42 -5.78 -11.09 -13.90
N SER A 43 -6.79 -11.88 -14.20
CA SER A 43 -6.87 -13.26 -13.72
C SER A 43 -5.67 -14.09 -14.20
N GLY A 44 -5.32 -15.11 -13.45
CA GLY A 44 -4.20 -15.97 -13.80
C GLY A 44 -4.05 -17.15 -12.86
N HIS A 45 -2.89 -17.76 -12.87
CA HIS A 45 -2.53 -18.86 -12.00
C HIS A 45 -1.27 -18.50 -11.21
N LEU A 46 -1.34 -18.63 -9.90
CA LEU A 46 -0.21 -18.48 -9.00
C LEU A 46 0.24 -19.86 -8.53
N GLN A 47 1.52 -20.16 -8.69
CA GLN A 47 2.17 -21.23 -7.94
C GLN A 47 2.74 -20.59 -6.67
N SER A 48 2.02 -20.70 -5.56
CA SER A 48 2.42 -20.05 -4.29
C SER A 48 3.71 -20.68 -3.74
N ASN A 49 4.46 -19.88 -3.00
CA ASN A 49 5.58 -20.39 -2.21
C ASN A 49 5.15 -21.09 -0.92
N LEU A 50 3.88 -20.94 -0.53
CA LEU A 50 3.34 -21.70 0.59
C LEU A 50 3.02 -23.13 0.15
N ASN A 51 3.36 -24.08 1.01
CA ASN A 51 3.01 -25.48 0.81
C ASN A 51 1.59 -25.75 1.30
N ASP A 52 0.95 -26.70 0.62
CA ASP A 52 -0.24 -27.36 1.13
C ASP A 52 0.11 -28.32 2.29
N PRO A 53 -0.90 -28.90 2.97
CA PRO A 53 -0.65 -29.87 4.05
C PRO A 53 0.13 -31.12 3.62
N SER A 54 0.23 -31.41 2.32
CA SER A 54 1.04 -32.52 1.78
C SER A 54 2.50 -32.14 1.53
N GLY A 55 2.86 -30.87 1.73
CA GLY A 55 4.19 -30.31 1.48
C GLY A 55 4.45 -29.94 0.03
N GLN A 56 3.41 -29.86 -0.80
CA GLN A 56 3.52 -29.42 -2.19
C GLN A 56 3.16 -27.95 -2.32
N SER A 57 3.78 -27.27 -3.28
CA SER A 57 3.46 -25.88 -3.60
C SER A 57 2.00 -25.73 -4.01
N MET A 58 1.29 -24.76 -3.41
CA MET A 58 -0.12 -24.52 -3.68
C MET A 58 -0.33 -23.83 -5.03
N GLY A 59 -1.06 -24.50 -5.93
CA GLY A 59 -1.58 -23.86 -7.16
C GLY A 59 -2.88 -23.12 -6.87
N VAL A 60 -2.93 -21.81 -7.12
CA VAL A 60 -4.08 -20.95 -6.84
C VAL A 60 -4.55 -20.26 -8.12
N LEU A 61 -5.84 -20.41 -8.44
CA LEU A 61 -6.48 -19.64 -9.50
C LEU A 61 -6.83 -18.24 -8.97
N MET A 62 -6.27 -17.23 -9.62
CA MET A 62 -6.52 -15.83 -9.27
C MET A 62 -7.64 -15.27 -10.15
N ALA A 63 -8.71 -14.78 -9.53
CA ALA A 63 -9.67 -13.94 -10.22
C ALA A 63 -9.04 -12.56 -10.51
N ALA A 64 -9.56 -11.84 -11.50
CA ALA A 64 -9.13 -10.47 -11.74
C ALA A 64 -9.61 -9.55 -10.59
N PHE A 65 -8.77 -8.58 -10.21
CA PHE A 65 -9.07 -7.58 -9.18
C PHE A 65 -8.37 -6.26 -9.51
N GLU A 66 -8.59 -5.24 -8.71
CA GLU A 66 -7.82 -4.00 -8.81
C GLU A 66 -6.99 -3.80 -7.56
N MET A 67 -5.76 -3.30 -7.71
CA MET A 67 -4.85 -3.02 -6.61
C MET A 67 -4.37 -1.58 -6.67
N ARG A 68 -4.28 -0.89 -5.53
CA ARG A 68 -3.63 0.42 -5.46
C ARG A 68 -2.24 0.34 -6.05
N SER A 69 -1.91 1.29 -6.93
CA SER A 69 -0.59 1.35 -7.59
C SER A 69 0.55 1.53 -6.57
N ARG A 70 0.29 2.22 -5.45
CA ARG A 70 1.25 2.54 -4.39
C ARG A 70 0.72 2.13 -3.01
N PRO A 71 1.59 1.88 -2.00
CA PRO A 71 1.18 1.81 -0.60
C PRO A 71 0.49 3.11 -0.16
N VAL A 72 -0.30 3.05 0.90
CA VAL A 72 -0.94 4.24 1.49
C VAL A 72 0.12 5.16 2.09
N THR A 73 -0.01 6.46 1.85
CA THR A 73 0.87 7.49 2.41
C THR A 73 0.35 8.03 3.74
N GLN A 74 1.22 8.76 4.47
CA GLN A 74 0.81 9.44 5.70
C GLN A 74 -0.27 10.49 5.43
N GLN A 75 -0.16 11.28 4.36
CA GLN A 75 -1.15 12.31 4.02
C GLN A 75 -2.53 11.71 3.70
N GLU A 76 -2.56 10.60 2.98
CA GLU A 76 -3.81 9.91 2.67
C GLU A 76 -4.45 9.36 3.95
N PHE A 77 -3.62 8.83 4.86
CA PHE A 77 -4.10 8.34 6.14
C PHE A 77 -4.60 9.48 7.05
N ASP A 78 -3.99 10.67 7.00
CA ASP A 78 -4.48 11.87 7.71
C ASP A 78 -5.87 12.27 7.25
N SER A 79 -6.13 12.20 5.95
CA SER A 79 -7.47 12.45 5.39
C SER A 79 -8.51 11.47 5.95
N PHE A 80 -8.13 10.21 6.09
CA PHE A 80 -8.97 9.20 6.75
C PHE A 80 -9.18 9.50 8.23
N LEU A 81 -8.12 9.86 8.98
CA LEU A 81 -8.22 10.21 10.41
C LEU A 81 -9.12 11.44 10.64
N TRP A 82 -9.11 12.38 9.71
CA TRP A 82 -10.01 13.53 9.75
C TRP A 82 -11.47 13.12 9.53
N ALA A 83 -11.73 12.25 8.57
CA ALA A 83 -13.08 11.75 8.24
C ALA A 83 -13.62 10.74 9.27
N GLN A 84 -12.72 10.02 9.95
CA GLN A 84 -13.02 8.92 10.88
C GLN A 84 -12.26 9.09 12.21
N PRO A 85 -12.62 10.09 13.06
CA PRO A 85 -11.84 10.49 14.23
C PRO A 85 -11.61 9.38 15.26
N GLN A 86 -12.49 8.35 15.31
CA GLN A 86 -12.35 7.20 16.21
C GLN A 86 -11.05 6.41 16.00
N TRP A 87 -10.38 6.60 14.84
CA TRP A 87 -9.09 6.00 14.52
C TRP A 87 -7.89 6.87 14.91
N ASN A 88 -8.12 8.07 15.44
CA ASN A 88 -7.03 8.90 15.96
C ASN A 88 -6.36 8.22 17.18
N LYS A 89 -5.05 8.43 17.34
CA LYS A 89 -4.24 7.86 18.42
C LYS A 89 -4.84 8.03 19.82
N LYS A 90 -5.55 9.14 20.06
CA LYS A 90 -6.18 9.44 21.35
C LYS A 90 -7.56 8.80 21.53
N GLN A 91 -8.18 8.30 20.48
CA GLN A 91 -9.57 7.81 20.49
C GLN A 91 -9.68 6.33 20.18
N ILE A 92 -8.66 5.75 19.53
CA ILE A 92 -8.67 4.34 19.16
C ILE A 92 -8.78 3.44 20.39
N SER A 93 -9.58 2.38 20.27
CA SER A 93 -9.71 1.39 21.35
C SER A 93 -8.37 0.68 21.59
N PRO A 94 -7.95 0.48 22.86
CA PRO A 94 -6.78 -0.33 23.20
C PRO A 94 -6.85 -1.80 22.73
N LEU A 95 -8.03 -2.28 22.35
CA LEU A 95 -8.21 -3.60 21.75
C LEU A 95 -7.84 -3.61 20.26
N MET A 96 -7.74 -2.43 19.62
CA MET A 96 -7.48 -2.29 18.18
C MET A 96 -6.10 -1.74 17.89
N ALA A 97 -5.40 -1.17 18.86
CA ALA A 97 -4.06 -0.65 18.69
C ALA A 97 -3.27 -0.59 20.00
N THR A 98 -1.96 -0.88 19.91
CA THR A 98 -1.01 -0.70 21.01
C THR A 98 -0.48 0.73 21.07
N SER A 99 0.38 1.03 22.05
CA SER A 99 1.00 2.36 22.26
C SER A 99 1.80 2.86 21.05
N ASP A 100 2.32 1.93 20.22
CA ASP A 100 3.16 2.24 19.07
C ASP A 100 2.36 2.66 17.83
N TYR A 101 1.04 2.62 17.92
CA TYR A 101 0.15 3.08 16.87
C TYR A 101 0.38 4.57 16.58
N LEU A 102 0.56 4.91 15.29
CA LEU A 102 0.93 6.24 14.83
C LEU A 102 2.18 6.81 15.55
N ALA A 103 3.14 5.95 15.88
CA ALA A 103 4.48 6.42 16.25
C ALA A 103 5.17 6.99 14.99
N ASP A 104 6.01 8.01 15.18
CA ASP A 104 6.77 8.68 14.11
C ASP A 104 5.91 9.25 12.95
N HIS A 105 4.60 9.40 13.17
CA HIS A 105 3.68 9.99 12.21
C HIS A 105 3.82 11.52 12.26
N ASP A 106 4.37 12.12 11.21
CA ASP A 106 4.59 13.56 11.09
C ASP A 106 3.78 14.21 9.94
N GLY A 107 2.97 13.40 9.23
CA GLY A 107 2.09 13.84 8.15
C GLY A 107 2.82 14.16 6.84
N ALA A 108 4.02 13.63 6.64
CA ALA A 108 4.77 13.83 5.40
C ALA A 108 4.01 13.25 4.20
N ALA A 109 3.76 14.09 3.18
CA ALA A 109 2.81 13.79 2.10
C ALA A 109 3.07 12.45 1.40
N GLU A 110 4.28 12.24 0.94
CA GLU A 110 4.67 11.09 0.14
C GLU A 110 5.35 9.97 0.95
N GLU A 111 5.46 10.13 2.28
CA GLU A 111 6.03 9.08 3.12
C GLU A 111 5.01 7.97 3.30
N VAL A 112 5.49 6.71 3.18
CA VAL A 112 4.63 5.54 3.35
C VAL A 112 4.08 5.47 4.77
N MET A 113 2.79 5.14 4.88
CA MET A 113 2.13 4.94 6.17
C MET A 113 2.63 3.66 6.82
N THR A 114 3.17 3.80 8.03
CA THR A 114 3.60 2.70 8.91
C THR A 114 3.05 2.91 10.32
N HIS A 115 3.43 2.07 11.27
CA HIS A 115 2.88 2.13 12.62
C HIS A 115 1.35 2.09 12.67
N VAL A 116 0.73 1.31 11.77
CA VAL A 116 -0.71 1.05 11.74
C VAL A 116 -1.01 -0.38 12.15
N SER A 117 -2.05 -0.55 12.94
CA SER A 117 -2.58 -1.88 13.25
C SER A 117 -3.32 -2.46 12.05
N TRP A 118 -3.47 -3.79 12.01
CA TRP A 118 -4.29 -4.44 11.00
C TRP A 118 -5.73 -3.92 10.97
N PHE A 119 -6.30 -3.65 12.15
CA PHE A 119 -7.65 -3.09 12.27
C PHE A 119 -7.77 -1.72 11.61
N ALA A 120 -6.80 -0.83 11.82
CA ALA A 120 -6.80 0.50 11.23
C ALA A 120 -6.55 0.45 9.72
N ALA A 121 -5.62 -0.38 9.27
CA ALA A 121 -5.35 -0.61 7.84
C ALA A 121 -6.61 -1.13 7.10
N ARG A 122 -7.30 -2.11 7.70
CA ARG A 122 -8.55 -2.65 7.16
C ARG A 122 -9.66 -1.58 7.14
N ALA A 123 -9.79 -0.79 8.20
CA ALA A 123 -10.78 0.28 8.26
C ALA A 123 -10.53 1.37 7.20
N TYR A 124 -9.27 1.73 6.96
CA TYR A 124 -8.89 2.63 5.88
C TYR A 124 -9.32 2.09 4.51
N CYS A 125 -8.99 0.84 4.21
CA CYS A 125 -9.40 0.24 2.93
C CYS A 125 -10.93 0.21 2.77
N HIS A 126 -11.68 -0.06 3.84
CA HIS A 126 -13.14 0.03 3.81
C HIS A 126 -13.65 1.46 3.55
N TYR A 127 -12.97 2.47 4.09
CA TYR A 127 -13.27 3.88 3.83
C TYR A 127 -13.09 4.23 2.34
N GLU A 128 -12.13 3.62 1.65
CA GLU A 128 -11.93 3.73 0.20
C GLU A 128 -12.84 2.80 -0.64
N HIS A 129 -13.85 2.18 -0.06
CA HIS A 129 -14.66 1.15 -0.74
C HIS A 129 -13.84 -0.01 -1.29
N ALA A 130 -12.80 -0.39 -0.55
CA ALA A 130 -11.84 -1.44 -0.86
C ALA A 130 -11.65 -2.38 0.33
N ARG A 131 -10.72 -3.30 0.24
CA ARG A 131 -10.29 -4.21 1.31
C ARG A 131 -8.79 -4.40 1.28
N LEU A 132 -8.23 -5.01 2.32
CA LEU A 132 -6.85 -5.50 2.25
C LEU A 132 -6.73 -6.61 1.19
N PRO A 133 -5.58 -6.78 0.51
CA PRO A 133 -5.33 -7.93 -0.34
C PRO A 133 -5.28 -9.20 0.50
N THR A 134 -5.70 -10.33 -0.05
CA THR A 134 -5.32 -11.63 0.50
C THR A 134 -3.83 -11.87 0.29
N TRP A 135 -3.26 -12.84 1.02
CA TRP A 135 -1.88 -13.24 0.81
C TRP A 135 -1.60 -13.61 -0.66
N PHE A 136 -2.47 -14.42 -1.25
CA PHE A 136 -2.28 -14.89 -2.62
C PHE A 136 -2.40 -13.76 -3.65
N GLU A 137 -3.29 -12.80 -3.46
CA GLU A 137 -3.37 -11.59 -4.30
C GLU A 137 -2.09 -10.77 -4.19
N TRP A 138 -1.59 -10.59 -2.98
CA TRP A 138 -0.33 -9.88 -2.76
C TRP A 138 0.85 -10.63 -3.38
N GLU A 139 0.97 -11.94 -3.13
CA GLU A 139 2.05 -12.78 -3.65
C GLU A 139 2.06 -12.82 -5.18
N TYR A 140 0.86 -12.90 -5.80
CA TYR A 140 0.71 -12.92 -7.25
C TYR A 140 1.28 -11.64 -7.90
N VAL A 141 1.00 -10.48 -7.34
CA VAL A 141 1.52 -9.20 -7.84
C VAL A 141 3.00 -9.01 -7.48
N ALA A 142 3.41 -9.45 -6.29
CA ALA A 142 4.79 -9.36 -5.82
C ALA A 142 5.75 -10.32 -6.54
N ALA A 143 5.25 -11.36 -7.20
CA ALA A 143 6.05 -12.24 -8.04
C ALA A 143 6.66 -11.51 -9.24
N ALA A 144 6.02 -10.44 -9.72
CA ALA A 144 6.44 -9.69 -10.89
C ALA A 144 7.65 -8.77 -10.62
N ASP A 145 8.44 -8.55 -11.66
CA ASP A 145 9.38 -7.44 -11.75
C ASP A 145 8.97 -6.48 -12.87
N THR A 146 9.83 -5.56 -13.27
CA THR A 146 9.57 -4.57 -14.34
C THR A 146 9.29 -5.24 -15.69
N TRP A 147 9.79 -6.43 -15.96
CA TRP A 147 9.80 -7.07 -17.27
C TRP A 147 8.91 -8.29 -17.38
N GLN A 148 8.76 -9.05 -16.30
CA GLN A 148 8.04 -10.34 -16.28
C GLN A 148 7.07 -10.42 -15.11
N LYS A 149 5.99 -11.17 -15.35
CA LYS A 149 4.92 -11.38 -14.35
C LYS A 149 5.31 -12.36 -13.23
N ASP A 150 6.31 -13.18 -13.46
CA ASP A 150 6.88 -14.06 -12.45
C ASP A 150 8.42 -14.10 -12.61
N ALA A 151 9.09 -13.36 -11.75
CA ALA A 151 10.54 -13.22 -11.68
C ALA A 151 11.12 -13.85 -10.41
N ARG A 152 10.38 -14.71 -9.72
CA ARG A 152 10.80 -15.26 -8.42
C ARG A 152 12.05 -16.13 -8.48
N THR A 153 12.34 -16.73 -9.63
CA THR A 153 13.55 -17.52 -9.85
C THR A 153 14.79 -16.67 -10.16
N ASP A 154 14.65 -15.36 -10.37
CA ASP A 154 15.78 -14.47 -10.63
C ASP A 154 16.55 -14.16 -9.34
N ALA A 155 17.80 -14.65 -9.26
CA ALA A 155 18.66 -14.47 -8.10
C ALA A 155 19.07 -13.00 -7.88
N GLY A 156 19.27 -12.23 -8.97
CA GLY A 156 19.61 -10.80 -8.91
C GLY A 156 18.48 -9.98 -8.33
N ARG A 157 17.24 -10.25 -8.76
CA ARG A 157 16.04 -9.66 -8.16
C ARG A 157 15.93 -9.95 -6.66
N ASN A 158 16.08 -11.21 -6.27
CA ASN A 158 15.98 -11.61 -4.86
C ASN A 158 17.04 -10.92 -4.00
N GLN A 159 18.27 -10.79 -4.50
CA GLN A 159 19.31 -10.03 -3.82
C GLN A 159 18.98 -8.53 -3.76
N GLY A 160 18.43 -7.96 -4.82
CA GLY A 160 17.99 -6.56 -4.86
C GLY A 160 16.92 -6.25 -3.81
N ILE A 161 15.95 -7.15 -3.63
CA ILE A 161 14.92 -7.01 -2.58
C ILE A 161 15.55 -6.97 -1.18
N LEU A 162 16.49 -7.86 -0.89
CA LEU A 162 17.17 -7.89 0.40
C LEU A 162 17.96 -6.61 0.66
N THR A 163 18.65 -6.10 -0.36
CA THR A 163 19.39 -4.83 -0.28
C THR A 163 18.44 -3.66 0.00
N ALA A 164 17.33 -3.56 -0.73
CA ALA A 164 16.32 -2.52 -0.52
C ALA A 164 15.72 -2.55 0.89
N LEU A 165 15.42 -3.74 1.42
CA LEU A 165 14.94 -3.90 2.79
C LEU A 165 15.98 -3.46 3.83
N GLN A 166 17.27 -3.75 3.61
CA GLN A 166 18.35 -3.28 4.49
C GLN A 166 18.50 -1.75 4.48
N GLU A 167 18.45 -1.14 3.31
CA GLU A 167 18.51 0.32 3.15
C GLU A 167 17.33 1.00 3.84
N ARG A 168 16.14 0.43 3.77
CA ARG A 168 14.93 0.93 4.39
C ARG A 168 15.02 1.03 5.92
N LEU A 169 15.77 0.15 6.57
CA LEU A 169 15.98 0.20 8.03
C LEU A 169 16.64 1.51 8.51
N HIS A 170 17.27 2.25 7.60
CA HIS A 170 18.06 3.46 7.91
C HIS A 170 17.50 4.73 7.26
N ARG A 171 16.38 4.66 6.51
CA ARG A 171 15.85 5.81 5.75
C ARG A 171 14.31 5.86 5.80
N LYS A 172 13.77 7.09 5.77
CA LYS A 172 12.34 7.29 5.52
C LYS A 172 11.97 6.75 4.14
N GLY A 173 10.80 6.13 4.04
CA GLY A 173 10.32 5.51 2.82
C GLY A 173 9.30 6.36 2.11
N TYR A 174 9.65 6.90 0.95
CA TYR A 174 8.72 7.62 0.09
C TYR A 174 8.17 6.68 -0.98
N VAL A 175 6.87 6.79 -1.26
CA VAL A 175 6.22 5.94 -2.26
C VAL A 175 6.62 6.32 -3.68
N GLY A 176 6.61 5.35 -4.61
CA GLY A 176 6.83 5.59 -6.04
C GLY A 176 8.26 5.94 -6.43
N GLN A 177 9.24 5.70 -5.56
CA GLN A 177 10.65 6.01 -5.86
C GLN A 177 11.32 5.02 -6.82
N HIS A 178 10.75 3.84 -7.00
CA HIS A 178 11.27 2.79 -7.87
C HIS A 178 10.40 2.61 -9.11
N LEU A 179 10.92 1.93 -10.12
CA LEU A 179 10.13 1.55 -11.28
C LEU A 179 9.02 0.59 -10.88
N PRO A 180 7.83 0.71 -11.50
CA PRO A 180 6.75 -0.23 -11.24
C PRO A 180 7.09 -1.61 -11.81
N ASN A 181 6.43 -2.63 -11.27
CA ASN A 181 6.49 -3.96 -11.87
C ASN A 181 5.66 -4.02 -13.18
N SER A 182 5.68 -5.16 -13.85
CA SER A 182 5.00 -5.38 -15.14
C SER A 182 3.46 -5.29 -15.08
N TYR A 183 2.89 -5.14 -13.88
CA TYR A 183 1.48 -4.81 -13.68
C TYR A 183 1.24 -3.31 -13.48
N GLY A 184 2.27 -2.47 -13.39
CA GLY A 184 2.16 -1.05 -13.06
C GLY A 184 2.11 -0.77 -11.55
N ILE A 185 2.47 -1.73 -10.71
CA ILE A 185 2.43 -1.61 -9.26
C ILE A 185 3.82 -1.27 -8.71
N TYR A 186 3.91 -0.22 -7.90
CA TYR A 186 5.14 0.29 -7.30
C TYR A 186 5.42 -0.34 -5.93
N ASP A 187 6.67 -0.42 -5.58
CA ASP A 187 7.20 -0.66 -4.23
C ASP A 187 6.78 -2.00 -3.57
N MET A 188 6.35 -2.99 -4.37
CA MET A 188 5.82 -4.26 -3.84
C MET A 188 6.77 -5.01 -2.90
N ASN A 189 8.09 -4.90 -3.12
CA ASN A 189 9.08 -5.70 -2.38
C ASN A 189 10.20 -4.87 -1.75
N SER A 190 10.14 -3.54 -1.84
CA SER A 190 11.31 -2.69 -1.55
C SER A 190 11.11 -1.71 -0.39
N LEU A 191 9.88 -1.38 -0.04
CA LEU A 191 9.61 -0.26 0.85
C LEU A 191 9.20 -0.68 2.26
N ILE A 192 8.16 -1.48 2.37
CA ILE A 192 7.58 -1.97 3.63
C ILE A 192 7.06 -3.39 3.46
N TRP A 193 6.78 -4.04 4.56
CA TRP A 193 5.89 -5.20 4.57
C TRP A 193 4.46 -4.72 4.69
N GLU A 194 3.53 -5.42 4.10
CA GLU A 194 2.15 -4.95 3.98
C GLU A 194 1.19 -5.94 4.63
N TRP A 195 0.26 -5.39 5.39
CA TRP A 195 -0.85 -6.17 5.95
C TRP A 195 -1.67 -6.83 4.85
N VAL A 196 -2.09 -8.07 5.09
CA VAL A 196 -3.02 -8.82 4.26
C VAL A 196 -4.27 -9.20 5.06
N GLU A 197 -5.40 -9.41 4.39
CA GLU A 197 -6.68 -9.68 5.04
C GLU A 197 -6.65 -10.97 5.87
N ASP A 198 -5.99 -11.98 5.38
CA ASP A 198 -5.95 -13.35 5.90
C ASP A 198 -4.68 -13.67 6.69
N PHE A 199 -3.92 -12.65 7.15
CA PHE A 199 -2.62 -12.88 7.80
C PHE A 199 -2.70 -13.85 9.00
N ALA A 200 -3.78 -13.81 9.77
CA ALA A 200 -3.96 -14.70 10.91
C ALA A 200 -4.33 -16.14 10.51
N ALA A 201 -4.97 -16.32 9.34
CA ALA A 201 -5.37 -17.63 8.84
C ALA A 201 -4.20 -18.40 8.20
N MET A 202 -3.21 -17.67 7.67
CA MET A 202 -1.99 -18.27 7.09
C MET A 202 -1.12 -18.96 8.15
N PHE A 203 -1.24 -18.55 9.39
CA PHE A 203 -0.48 -19.06 10.52
C PHE A 203 -1.45 -19.59 11.55
N PRO A 204 -1.86 -20.88 11.47
CA PRO A 204 -2.75 -21.47 12.46
C PRO A 204 -2.14 -21.22 13.84
N GLN A 205 -2.83 -20.40 14.63
CA GLN A 205 -2.48 -20.22 16.04
C GLN A 205 -2.61 -21.60 16.68
N PRO A 206 -1.58 -22.11 17.34
CA PRO A 206 -1.73 -23.36 18.06
C PRO A 206 -2.83 -23.14 19.10
N ASP A 207 -3.94 -23.84 18.94
CA ASP A 207 -4.93 -23.90 19.99
C ASP A 207 -4.19 -24.35 21.26
N ALA A 208 -4.34 -23.64 22.36
CA ALA A 208 -3.61 -23.92 23.61
C ALA A 208 -3.89 -25.34 24.15
N ARG A 209 -4.70 -26.11 23.45
CA ARG A 209 -5.07 -27.50 23.75
C ARG A 209 -4.33 -28.54 22.91
N ASP A 210 -3.67 -28.12 21.83
CA ASP A 210 -2.94 -29.03 20.94
C ASP A 210 -1.43 -28.84 21.14
N SER A 211 -0.90 -29.61 22.08
CA SER A 211 0.55 -29.66 22.41
C SER A 211 1.36 -30.46 21.39
N SER A 212 0.83 -30.64 20.16
CA SER A 212 1.57 -31.32 19.11
C SER A 212 2.79 -30.50 18.68
N SER A 213 3.89 -31.19 18.41
CA SER A 213 5.17 -30.58 18.01
C SER A 213 5.06 -29.65 16.76
N ALA A 214 4.05 -29.85 15.92
CA ALA A 214 3.76 -29.03 14.75
C ALA A 214 3.26 -27.62 15.12
N ALA A 215 2.46 -27.46 16.18
CA ALA A 215 1.95 -26.18 16.65
C ALA A 215 3.07 -25.31 17.26
N SER A 216 4.01 -25.92 17.97
CA SER A 216 5.16 -25.22 18.55
C SER A 216 6.20 -24.81 17.50
N LEU A 217 6.32 -25.56 16.39
CA LEU A 217 7.14 -25.21 15.23
C LEU A 217 6.58 -24.00 14.45
N ALA A 218 5.26 -23.85 14.36
CA ALA A 218 4.62 -22.67 13.75
C ALA A 218 4.93 -21.39 14.55
N LEU A 219 5.01 -21.48 15.88
CA LEU A 219 5.29 -20.34 16.77
C LEU A 219 6.76 -19.86 16.69
N CYS A 220 7.71 -20.77 16.36
CA CYS A 220 9.14 -20.49 16.40
C CYS A 220 9.80 -20.39 15.01
N GLY A 221 9.08 -19.96 14.00
CA GLY A 221 9.61 -19.86 12.61
C GLY A 221 9.28 -21.08 11.75
N GLY A 222 8.37 -21.94 12.19
CA GLY A 222 7.89 -23.10 11.43
C GLY A 222 7.19 -22.76 10.15
N SER A 223 6.66 -21.53 10.02
CA SER A 223 6.20 -20.99 8.75
C SER A 223 7.30 -20.96 7.67
N ALA A 224 8.58 -20.79 8.06
CA ALA A 224 9.72 -20.91 7.15
C ALA A 224 9.92 -22.34 6.61
N LEU A 225 9.47 -23.35 7.32
CA LEU A 225 9.52 -24.76 6.89
C LEU A 225 8.39 -25.10 5.90
N ALA A 226 7.34 -24.29 5.87
CA ALA A 226 6.21 -24.43 4.94
C ALA A 226 6.49 -23.85 3.54
N PHE A 227 7.69 -23.29 3.31
CA PHE A 227 8.06 -22.74 2.01
C PHE A 227 8.58 -23.82 1.07
N HIS A 228 8.04 -23.79 -0.15
CA HIS A 228 8.49 -24.68 -1.23
C HIS A 228 9.92 -24.32 -1.67
N ASP A 229 10.20 -23.05 -1.91
CA ASP A 229 11.50 -22.55 -2.34
C ASP A 229 12.16 -21.69 -1.25
N ARG A 230 13.18 -22.25 -0.60
CA ARG A 230 13.98 -21.55 0.41
C ARG A 230 14.88 -20.45 -0.17
N GLY A 231 15.05 -20.38 -1.50
CA GLY A 231 15.72 -19.29 -2.19
C GLY A 231 14.96 -17.96 -2.10
N GLN A 232 13.64 -18.01 -1.80
CA GLN A 232 12.78 -16.84 -1.60
C GLN A 232 12.91 -16.25 -0.19
N PHE A 233 14.14 -15.97 0.24
CA PHE A 233 14.44 -15.57 1.62
C PHE A 233 13.69 -14.28 2.04
N ALA A 234 13.56 -13.28 1.15
CA ALA A 234 12.83 -12.05 1.44
C ALA A 234 11.35 -12.31 1.74
N LEU A 235 10.72 -13.21 0.98
CA LEU A 235 9.33 -13.61 1.21
C LEU A 235 9.17 -14.39 2.51
N MET A 236 10.12 -15.28 2.83
CA MET A 236 10.15 -16.00 4.12
C MET A 236 10.27 -15.02 5.29
N MET A 237 11.14 -14.01 5.20
CA MET A 237 11.30 -12.98 6.21
C MET A 237 10.00 -12.19 6.42
N ARG A 238 9.31 -11.83 5.33
CA ARG A 238 8.02 -11.15 5.39
C ARG A 238 6.97 -11.98 6.13
N VAL A 239 6.84 -13.25 5.77
CA VAL A 239 5.92 -14.18 6.42
C VAL A 239 6.24 -14.29 7.92
N ALA A 240 7.52 -14.48 8.27
CA ALA A 240 7.95 -14.57 9.66
C ALA A 240 7.62 -13.31 10.46
N ALA A 241 7.83 -12.13 9.88
CA ALA A 241 7.54 -10.88 10.55
C ALA A 241 6.04 -10.64 10.73
N LEU A 242 5.22 -10.85 9.69
CA LEU A 242 3.77 -10.73 9.81
C LEU A 242 3.20 -11.73 10.81
N SER A 243 3.69 -12.98 10.82
CA SER A 243 3.24 -14.00 11.76
C SER A 243 3.61 -13.71 13.22
N SER A 244 4.62 -12.89 13.45
CA SER A 244 5.03 -12.47 14.81
C SER A 244 4.16 -11.37 15.39
N LEU A 245 3.34 -10.70 14.58
CA LEU A 245 2.50 -9.60 14.99
C LEU A 245 1.07 -10.07 15.34
N ARG A 246 0.50 -9.45 16.37
CA ARG A 246 -0.94 -9.50 16.61
C ARG A 246 -1.65 -8.39 15.80
N PRO A 247 -2.96 -8.52 15.56
CA PRO A 247 -3.71 -7.53 14.77
C PRO A 247 -3.77 -6.12 15.39
N ASP A 248 -3.58 -6.01 16.71
CA ASP A 248 -3.51 -4.75 17.43
C ASP A 248 -2.11 -4.11 17.44
N GLN A 249 -1.08 -4.87 17.07
CA GLN A 249 0.29 -4.37 17.04
C GLN A 249 0.58 -3.59 15.76
N SER A 250 1.57 -2.72 15.85
CA SER A 250 2.08 -1.91 14.74
C SER A 250 3.60 -1.89 14.73
N SER A 251 4.22 -1.50 13.62
CA SER A 251 5.66 -1.47 13.48
C SER A 251 6.08 -0.46 12.41
N SER A 252 7.31 0.06 12.53
CA SER A 252 7.92 0.98 11.56
C SER A 252 8.18 0.37 10.18
N PHE A 253 8.11 -0.93 10.04
CA PHE A 253 8.36 -1.64 8.79
C PHE A 253 7.10 -2.32 8.20
N VAL A 254 5.93 -2.11 8.80
CA VAL A 254 4.65 -2.63 8.30
C VAL A 254 3.67 -1.52 8.01
N GLY A 255 3.20 -1.47 6.79
CA GLY A 255 2.12 -0.62 6.32
C GLY A 255 1.10 -1.44 5.53
N PHE A 256 0.51 -0.86 4.49
CA PHE A 256 -0.53 -1.57 3.72
C PHE A 256 -0.83 -0.88 2.40
N ARG A 257 -1.53 -1.62 1.54
CA ARG A 257 -2.28 -1.12 0.37
C ARG A 257 -3.63 -1.79 0.27
N CYS A 258 -4.53 -1.25 -0.54
CA CYS A 258 -5.87 -1.78 -0.71
C CYS A 258 -6.07 -2.42 -2.07
N VAL A 259 -7.09 -3.29 -2.16
CA VAL A 259 -7.57 -3.90 -3.40
C VAL A 259 -9.09 -3.77 -3.51
N ARG A 260 -9.60 -3.78 -4.74
CA ARG A 260 -11.04 -3.85 -5.04
C ARG A 260 -11.35 -5.15 -5.77
N SER A 261 -12.39 -5.81 -5.33
CA SER A 261 -12.93 -6.96 -6.08
C SER A 261 -13.71 -6.46 -7.28
N LEU A 262 -13.53 -7.08 -8.44
CA LEU A 262 -14.36 -6.79 -9.60
C LEU A 262 -15.69 -7.52 -9.48
N GLU A 263 -16.81 -6.85 -9.83
CA GLU A 263 -18.12 -7.47 -9.85
C GLU A 263 -18.13 -8.64 -10.83
N GLY A 264 -18.62 -9.80 -10.39
CA GLY A 264 -18.68 -11.03 -11.20
C GLY A 264 -17.55 -12.04 -11.01
N SER A 265 -16.61 -11.79 -10.11
CA SER A 265 -15.48 -12.72 -9.80
C SER A 265 -15.76 -13.60 -8.56
N ARG A 266 -16.98 -14.18 -8.47
CA ARG A 266 -17.32 -15.21 -7.46
C ARG A 266 -17.27 -16.58 -8.07
#